data_c6070151b1d8530f365c52cf695b1f55
#
_entry.id   c6070151b1d8530f365c52cf695b1f55
#
_cell.length_a   1.000
_cell.length_b   1.000
_cell.length_c   1.000
_cell.angle_alpha   90.00
_cell.angle_beta   90.00
_cell.angle_gamma   90.00
#
_symmetry.space_group_name_H-M   'P 1'
#
loop_
_entity.id
_entity.type
_entity.pdbx_description
1 polymer ?
#
loop_
_entity_poly.entity_id
_entity_poly.type
_entity_poly.pdbx_seq_one_letter_code
_entity_poly.pdbx_strand_id
1 'polypeptide(L)'
;MKPISERRCGKDGVSAGIARKFGSNGFRVVLLSRTETSLQRSLEDLRQVHIESYGITADASDPDPIKAAFTQIENLYGITDVLVYNAAHIAPGDALSLTEQQLIDDLKVNTVGALTSAQQVIPDMVERKQGTLFFTGGGIALNPNPLYASLSIGKAAVRSLALSLAETLGPHGIYVGQVLIADHVQRGTFYDPDRIADVYWELYTNRDRKEYLFKE
;
A
#
# COMPACT_ATOMS: atom_id res chain seq x y z
N MET A 1 11.18 0.41 -24.23
CA MET A 1 10.37 -0.18 -23.17
C MET A 1 10.28 0.85 -22.04
N LYS A 2 9.13 1.44 -21.73
CA LYS A 2 9.02 2.44 -20.65
C LYS A 2 9.19 1.73 -19.31
N PRO A 3 9.96 2.28 -18.35
CA PRO A 3 10.17 1.65 -17.07
C PRO A 3 8.85 1.44 -16.31
N ILE A 4 8.71 0.30 -15.69
CA ILE A 4 7.50 -0.18 -14.98
C ILE A 4 7.13 0.74 -13.79
N SER A 5 8.08 1.54 -13.29
CA SER A 5 7.90 2.46 -12.16
C SER A 5 6.90 3.60 -12.40
N GLU A 6 6.68 4.02 -13.66
CA GLU A 6 5.74 5.09 -13.99
C GLU A 6 4.27 4.64 -14.09
N ARG A 7 4.00 3.34 -14.11
CA ARG A 7 2.64 2.80 -14.32
C ARG A 7 1.82 2.58 -13.06
N ARG A 8 2.37 2.74 -11.86
CA ARG A 8 1.71 2.37 -10.60
C ARG A 8 1.05 3.49 -9.80
N CYS A 9 1.30 4.74 -10.14
CA CYS A 9 0.63 5.92 -9.55
C CYS A 9 -0.27 6.62 -10.58
N GLY A 10 -1.07 5.89 -11.35
CA GLY A 10 -2.04 6.45 -12.28
C GLY A 10 -3.42 5.85 -12.00
N LYS A 11 -4.43 6.34 -12.71
CA LYS A 11 -5.82 5.86 -12.64
C LYS A 11 -6.00 4.35 -12.80
N ASP A 12 -4.97 3.66 -13.26
CA ASP A 12 -4.96 2.24 -13.57
C ASP A 12 -4.18 1.38 -12.55
N GLY A 13 -3.75 1.95 -11.43
CA GLY A 13 -3.02 1.24 -10.38
C GLY A 13 -3.91 0.72 -9.25
N VAL A 14 -3.35 -0.21 -8.45
CA VAL A 14 -4.04 -0.78 -7.26
C VAL A 14 -4.54 0.30 -6.31
N SER A 15 -3.72 1.33 -6.01
CA SER A 15 -4.12 2.45 -5.14
C SER A 15 -5.36 3.17 -5.66
N ALA A 16 -5.49 3.37 -6.98
CA ALA A 16 -6.65 4.04 -7.56
C ALA A 16 -7.92 3.16 -7.45
N GLY A 17 -7.80 1.85 -7.66
CA GLY A 17 -8.91 0.92 -7.45
C GLY A 17 -9.39 0.93 -6.00
N ILE A 18 -8.45 0.83 -5.04
CA ILE A 18 -8.76 0.86 -3.59
C ILE A 18 -9.41 2.20 -3.22
N ALA A 19 -8.85 3.32 -3.68
CA ALA A 19 -9.38 4.66 -3.41
C ALA A 19 -10.83 4.81 -3.90
N ARG A 20 -11.14 4.34 -5.14
CA ARG A 20 -12.51 4.30 -5.65
C ARG A 20 -13.42 3.42 -4.81
N LYS A 21 -12.96 2.21 -4.47
CA LYS A 21 -13.75 1.25 -3.71
C LYS A 21 -14.13 1.76 -2.33
N PHE A 22 -13.16 2.23 -1.56
CA PHE A 22 -13.43 2.77 -0.23
C PHE A 22 -14.19 4.10 -0.30
N GLY A 23 -13.83 5.00 -1.21
CA GLY A 23 -14.51 6.26 -1.39
C GLY A 23 -15.99 6.11 -1.78
N SER A 24 -16.33 5.18 -2.69
CA SER A 24 -17.72 4.88 -3.04
C SER A 24 -18.52 4.23 -1.90
N ASN A 25 -17.84 3.74 -0.86
CA ASN A 25 -18.46 3.24 0.36
C ASN A 25 -18.39 4.25 1.52
N GLY A 26 -18.25 5.55 1.22
CA GLY A 26 -18.39 6.65 2.18
C GLY A 26 -17.11 7.04 2.91
N PHE A 27 -15.95 6.51 2.53
CA PHE A 27 -14.68 6.96 3.10
C PHE A 27 -14.19 8.25 2.44
N ARG A 28 -13.70 9.17 3.25
CA ARG A 28 -12.82 10.25 2.79
C ARG A 28 -11.46 9.65 2.45
N VAL A 29 -10.94 9.96 1.27
CA VAL A 29 -9.68 9.38 0.77
C VAL A 29 -8.56 10.40 0.86
N VAL A 30 -7.45 10.06 1.50
CA VAL A 30 -6.22 10.85 1.44
C VAL A 30 -5.15 10.03 0.72
N LEU A 31 -4.63 10.58 -0.38
CA LEU A 31 -3.60 9.95 -1.19
C LEU A 31 -2.23 10.53 -0.84
N LEU A 32 -1.24 9.65 -0.62
CA LEU A 32 0.16 10.04 -0.50
C LEU A 32 0.93 9.57 -1.73
N SER A 33 1.72 10.45 -2.33
CA SER A 33 2.59 10.13 -3.46
C SER A 33 3.81 11.04 -3.48
N ARG A 34 4.89 10.59 -4.11
CA ARG A 34 6.13 11.38 -4.24
C ARG A 34 5.98 12.64 -5.09
N THR A 35 5.07 12.64 -6.04
CA THR A 35 4.97 13.72 -7.03
C THR A 35 3.56 14.32 -7.05
N GLU A 36 3.50 15.64 -7.08
CA GLU A 36 2.27 16.39 -7.23
C GLU A 36 1.50 15.99 -8.51
N THR A 37 2.21 15.78 -9.61
CA THR A 37 1.60 15.37 -10.89
C THR A 37 0.83 14.05 -10.78
N SER A 38 1.38 13.07 -10.04
CA SER A 38 0.69 11.79 -9.81
C SER A 38 -0.55 11.97 -8.91
N LEU A 39 -0.45 12.82 -7.88
CA LEU A 39 -1.56 13.15 -7.00
C LEU A 39 -2.69 13.82 -7.77
N GLN A 40 -2.41 14.87 -8.53
CA GLN A 40 -3.41 15.62 -9.26
C GLN A 40 -4.21 14.74 -10.23
N ARG A 41 -3.53 13.83 -10.95
CA ARG A 41 -4.22 12.87 -11.83
C ARG A 41 -5.18 11.96 -11.05
N SER A 42 -4.72 11.40 -9.93
CA SER A 42 -5.52 10.50 -9.12
C SER A 42 -6.70 11.21 -8.46
N LEU A 43 -6.49 12.44 -8.00
CA LEU A 43 -7.53 13.28 -7.40
C LEU A 43 -8.60 13.67 -8.43
N GLU A 44 -8.19 14.00 -9.66
CA GLU A 44 -9.14 14.31 -10.74
C GLU A 44 -10.01 13.11 -11.08
N ASP A 45 -9.43 11.91 -11.17
CA ASP A 45 -10.19 10.67 -11.41
C ASP A 45 -11.21 10.40 -10.30
N LEU A 46 -10.86 10.63 -9.02
CA LEU A 46 -11.78 10.47 -7.89
C LEU A 46 -12.87 11.54 -7.87
N ARG A 47 -12.53 12.78 -8.23
CA ARG A 47 -13.50 13.88 -8.33
C ARG A 47 -14.57 13.61 -9.40
N GLN A 48 -14.18 13.02 -10.55
CA GLN A 48 -15.12 12.67 -11.63
C GLN A 48 -16.18 11.66 -11.19
N VAL A 49 -15.90 10.87 -10.16
CA VAL A 49 -16.85 9.92 -9.56
C VAL A 49 -17.37 10.39 -8.19
N HIS A 50 -17.26 11.69 -7.91
CA HIS A 50 -17.78 12.36 -6.70
C HIS A 50 -17.25 11.81 -5.38
N ILE A 51 -16.00 11.32 -5.36
CA ILE A 51 -15.34 10.87 -4.12
C ILE A 51 -14.58 12.04 -3.47
N GLU A 52 -14.88 12.30 -2.20
CA GLU A 52 -14.14 13.25 -1.39
C GLU A 52 -12.70 12.77 -1.19
N SER A 53 -11.75 13.51 -1.77
CA SER A 53 -10.36 13.08 -1.81
C SER A 53 -9.37 14.24 -1.73
N TYR A 54 -8.23 13.97 -1.11
CA TYR A 54 -7.15 14.92 -0.86
C TYR A 54 -5.79 14.28 -1.16
N GLY A 55 -4.77 15.10 -1.41
CA GLY A 55 -3.43 14.63 -1.72
C GLY A 55 -2.38 15.33 -0.88
N ILE A 56 -1.40 14.59 -0.41
CA ILE A 56 -0.22 15.11 0.28
C ILE A 56 1.02 14.49 -0.34
N THR A 57 2.01 15.31 -0.68
CA THR A 57 3.28 14.79 -1.19
C THR A 57 4.13 14.23 -0.05
N ALA A 58 4.56 12.96 -0.20
CA ALA A 58 5.51 12.32 0.70
C ALA A 58 6.32 11.26 -0.06
N ASP A 59 7.63 11.20 0.21
CA ASP A 59 8.48 10.12 -0.29
C ASP A 59 8.48 8.96 0.69
N ALA A 60 8.06 7.80 0.22
CA ALA A 60 8.01 6.58 1.04
C ALA A 60 9.40 6.02 1.41
N SER A 61 10.48 6.54 0.82
CA SER A 61 11.86 6.18 1.17
C SER A 61 12.43 6.97 2.34
N ASP A 62 11.74 8.05 2.77
CA ASP A 62 12.19 8.94 3.82
C ASP A 62 11.16 8.99 4.96
N PRO A 63 11.55 8.60 6.19
CA PRO A 63 10.65 8.61 7.35
C PRO A 63 10.10 9.98 7.72
N ASP A 64 10.86 11.07 7.54
CA ASP A 64 10.44 12.38 8.01
C ASP A 64 9.31 13.00 7.18
N PRO A 65 9.34 12.99 5.83
CA PRO A 65 8.17 13.32 5.02
C PRO A 65 6.94 12.46 5.31
N ILE A 66 7.11 11.16 5.60
CA ILE A 66 6.00 10.30 5.99
C ILE A 66 5.36 10.82 7.28
N LYS A 67 6.15 11.01 8.35
CA LYS A 67 5.65 11.52 9.64
C LYS A 67 4.94 12.87 9.49
N ALA A 68 5.57 13.80 8.75
CA ALA A 68 4.98 15.12 8.50
C ALA A 68 3.62 15.01 7.76
N ALA A 69 3.51 14.12 6.78
CA ALA A 69 2.26 13.88 6.06
C ALA A 69 1.16 13.35 6.99
N PHE A 70 1.45 12.40 7.89
CA PHE A 70 0.45 11.89 8.84
C PHE A 70 0.05 12.94 9.87
N THR A 71 0.97 13.76 10.38
CA THR A 71 0.62 14.93 11.22
C THR A 71 -0.30 15.91 10.50
N GLN A 72 -0.06 16.15 9.20
CA GLN A 72 -0.93 17.00 8.39
C GLN A 72 -2.31 16.35 8.18
N ILE A 73 -2.39 15.03 7.94
CA ILE A 73 -3.65 14.28 7.81
C ILE A 73 -4.48 14.44 9.06
N GLU A 74 -3.89 14.18 10.23
CA GLU A 74 -4.57 14.28 11.52
C GLU A 74 -5.13 15.69 11.76
N ASN A 75 -4.31 16.73 11.53
CA ASN A 75 -4.71 18.10 11.74
C ASN A 75 -5.83 18.59 10.80
N LEU A 76 -5.84 18.14 9.55
CA LEU A 76 -6.78 18.61 8.53
C LEU A 76 -8.02 17.74 8.38
N TYR A 77 -7.87 16.43 8.55
CA TYR A 77 -8.91 15.46 8.20
C TYR A 77 -9.31 14.54 9.35
N GLY A 78 -8.58 14.61 10.47
CA GLY A 78 -8.81 13.77 11.64
C GLY A 78 -8.10 12.43 11.58
N ILE A 79 -8.56 11.51 12.41
CA ILE A 79 -7.91 10.24 12.68
C ILE A 79 -8.06 9.29 11.48
N THR A 80 -7.02 8.52 11.18
CA THR A 80 -7.01 7.51 10.13
C THR A 80 -7.67 6.21 10.59
N ASP A 81 -8.76 5.80 9.95
CA ASP A 81 -9.45 4.53 10.25
C ASP A 81 -8.87 3.35 9.48
N VAL A 82 -8.41 3.61 8.25
CA VAL A 82 -7.83 2.59 7.36
C VAL A 82 -6.56 3.11 6.74
N LEU A 83 -5.46 2.44 6.98
CA LEU A 83 -4.19 2.65 6.27
C LEU A 83 -4.01 1.58 5.21
N VAL A 84 -3.71 1.98 3.97
CA VAL A 84 -3.28 1.07 2.90
C VAL A 84 -1.89 1.43 2.45
N TYR A 85 -0.91 0.59 2.74
CA TYR A 85 0.45 0.76 2.23
C TYR A 85 0.64 -0.04 0.93
N ASN A 86 0.74 0.68 -0.18
CA ASN A 86 0.88 0.10 -1.52
C ASN A 86 2.18 0.53 -2.23
N ALA A 87 2.98 1.41 -1.63
CA ALA A 87 4.22 1.87 -2.25
C ALA A 87 5.21 0.70 -2.45
N ALA A 88 5.87 0.70 -3.60
CA ALA A 88 6.94 -0.24 -3.89
C ALA A 88 7.90 0.34 -4.92
N HIS A 89 9.19 0.12 -4.73
CA HIS A 89 10.20 0.29 -5.76
C HIS A 89 10.37 -1.03 -6.51
N ILE A 90 10.24 -0.98 -7.84
CA ILE A 90 10.28 -2.14 -8.70
C ILE A 90 11.33 -1.90 -9.77
N ALA A 91 12.48 -2.50 -9.56
CA ALA A 91 13.57 -2.49 -10.50
C ALA A 91 13.94 -3.93 -10.90
N PRO A 92 14.15 -4.22 -12.19
CA PRO A 92 14.72 -5.49 -12.59
C PRO A 92 16.19 -5.56 -12.13
N GLY A 93 16.61 -6.74 -11.73
CA GLY A 93 17.97 -7.04 -11.29
C GLY A 93 18.02 -8.37 -10.58
N ASP A 94 19.02 -9.17 -10.92
CA ASP A 94 19.29 -10.46 -10.25
C ASP A 94 20.17 -10.25 -9.01
N ALA A 95 20.26 -11.28 -8.17
CA ALA A 95 21.00 -11.22 -6.91
C ALA A 95 22.52 -11.11 -7.10
N LEU A 96 23.08 -11.47 -8.27
CA LEU A 96 24.52 -11.37 -8.54
C LEU A 96 24.93 -9.95 -8.91
N SER A 97 24.02 -9.18 -9.52
CA SER A 97 24.24 -7.79 -9.93
C SER A 97 23.72 -6.77 -8.91
N LEU A 98 22.94 -7.18 -7.92
CA LEU A 98 22.35 -6.32 -6.91
C LEU A 98 23.44 -5.82 -5.93
N THR A 99 23.61 -4.50 -5.85
CA THR A 99 24.51 -3.90 -4.86
C THR A 99 23.85 -3.75 -3.49
N GLU A 100 24.66 -3.72 -2.44
CA GLU A 100 24.18 -3.48 -1.06
C GLU A 100 23.38 -2.17 -0.98
N GLN A 101 23.89 -1.09 -1.59
CA GLN A 101 23.22 0.20 -1.58
C GLN A 101 21.88 0.17 -2.29
N GLN A 102 21.76 -0.50 -3.43
CA GLN A 102 20.47 -0.68 -4.13
C GLN A 102 19.48 -1.43 -3.27
N LEU A 103 19.90 -2.52 -2.61
CA LEU A 103 19.03 -3.27 -1.71
C LEU A 103 18.55 -2.41 -0.54
N ILE A 104 19.45 -1.63 0.09
CA ILE A 104 19.10 -0.73 1.18
C ILE A 104 18.08 0.32 0.71
N ASP A 105 18.30 0.95 -0.45
CA ASP A 105 17.41 2.00 -0.97
C ASP A 105 16.04 1.43 -1.36
N ASP A 106 15.99 0.24 -1.93
CA ASP A 106 14.74 -0.45 -2.24
C ASP A 106 13.95 -0.83 -0.97
N LEU A 107 14.65 -1.31 0.06
CA LEU A 107 14.02 -1.66 1.34
C LEU A 107 13.48 -0.43 2.09
N LYS A 108 14.06 0.75 1.92
CA LYS A 108 13.48 1.99 2.46
C LYS A 108 12.03 2.17 1.99
N VAL A 109 11.77 1.99 0.69
CA VAL A 109 10.42 2.08 0.15
C VAL A 109 9.61 0.82 0.45
N ASN A 110 10.17 -0.36 0.17
CA ASN A 110 9.38 -1.59 0.17
C ASN A 110 9.00 -2.08 1.58
N THR A 111 9.75 -1.67 2.61
CA THR A 111 9.57 -2.20 3.97
C THR A 111 9.59 -1.11 5.04
N VAL A 112 10.63 -0.25 5.08
CA VAL A 112 10.78 0.75 6.15
C VAL A 112 9.65 1.77 6.10
N GLY A 113 9.29 2.27 4.92
CA GLY A 113 8.16 3.18 4.74
C GLY A 113 6.83 2.57 5.19
N ALA A 114 6.65 1.24 5.00
CA ALA A 114 5.48 0.53 5.50
C ALA A 114 5.41 0.54 7.04
N LEU A 115 6.53 0.24 7.70
CA LEU A 115 6.64 0.29 9.16
C LEU A 115 6.42 1.71 9.68
N THR A 116 7.12 2.70 9.10
CA THR A 116 6.98 4.11 9.49
C THR A 116 5.53 4.58 9.38
N SER A 117 4.86 4.28 8.26
CA SER A 117 3.45 4.67 8.05
C SER A 117 2.52 4.01 9.07
N ALA A 118 2.70 2.71 9.34
CA ALA A 118 1.92 2.00 10.34
C ALA A 118 2.08 2.60 11.74
N GLN A 119 3.32 2.94 12.13
CA GLN A 119 3.62 3.54 13.42
C GLN A 119 2.94 4.91 13.66
N GLN A 120 2.58 5.64 12.59
CA GLN A 120 1.89 6.91 12.75
C GLN A 120 0.42 6.75 13.13
N VAL A 121 -0.23 5.66 12.76
CA VAL A 121 -1.67 5.46 12.98
C VAL A 121 -1.99 4.48 14.11
N ILE A 122 -1.05 3.60 14.46
CA ILE A 122 -1.24 2.55 15.49
C ILE A 122 -1.61 3.11 16.86
N PRO A 123 -0.98 4.18 17.39
CA PRO A 123 -1.31 4.69 18.73
C PRO A 123 -2.78 5.03 18.88
N ASP A 124 -3.34 5.80 17.96
CA ASP A 124 -4.77 6.19 17.98
C ASP A 124 -5.70 5.00 17.77
N MET A 125 -5.30 4.07 16.88
CA MET A 125 -6.08 2.85 16.68
C MET A 125 -6.13 1.99 17.94
N VAL A 126 -5.01 1.86 18.68
CA VAL A 126 -4.94 1.11 19.95
C VAL A 126 -5.81 1.77 21.02
N GLU A 127 -5.73 3.10 21.15
CA GLU A 127 -6.54 3.86 22.12
C GLU A 127 -8.05 3.65 21.88
N ARG A 128 -8.46 3.73 20.61
CA ARG A 128 -9.87 3.54 20.20
C ARG A 128 -10.30 2.07 20.14
N LYS A 129 -9.35 1.12 20.18
CA LYS A 129 -9.58 -0.30 19.94
C LYS A 129 -10.24 -0.58 18.59
N GLN A 130 -9.92 0.23 17.59
CA GLN A 130 -10.52 0.17 16.26
C GLN A 130 -9.55 0.71 15.23
N GLY A 131 -9.35 -0.03 14.15
CA GLY A 131 -8.54 0.37 13.01
C GLY A 131 -8.31 -0.77 12.03
N THR A 132 -7.79 -0.42 10.87
CA THR A 132 -7.42 -1.40 9.85
C THR A 132 -6.12 -0.99 9.17
N LEU A 133 -5.19 -1.92 9.09
CA LEU A 133 -3.94 -1.77 8.32
C LEU A 133 -3.95 -2.77 7.17
N PHE A 134 -3.71 -2.28 5.95
CA PHE A 134 -3.52 -3.11 4.78
C PHE A 134 -2.13 -2.92 4.17
N PHE A 135 -1.53 -4.03 3.76
CA PHE A 135 -0.27 -4.05 3.03
C PHE A 135 -0.45 -4.75 1.68
N THR A 136 0.04 -4.11 0.61
CA THR A 136 0.07 -4.74 -0.71
C THR A 136 1.33 -5.59 -0.83
N GLY A 137 1.14 -6.88 -0.73
CA GLY A 137 2.16 -7.88 -0.98
C GLY A 137 2.33 -8.19 -2.48
N GLY A 138 2.97 -9.30 -2.74
CA GLY A 138 3.12 -9.85 -4.08
C GLY A 138 3.39 -11.35 -4.02
N GLY A 139 2.97 -12.11 -5.01
CA GLY A 139 3.26 -13.55 -5.10
C GLY A 139 4.74 -13.88 -5.03
N ILE A 140 5.60 -12.91 -5.43
CA ILE A 140 7.06 -13.03 -5.33
C ILE A 140 7.59 -13.04 -3.88
N ALA A 141 6.75 -12.73 -2.88
CA ALA A 141 7.10 -12.95 -1.47
C ALA A 141 7.11 -14.44 -1.10
N LEU A 142 6.35 -15.26 -1.82
CA LEU A 142 6.24 -16.70 -1.62
C LEU A 142 7.16 -17.48 -2.58
N ASN A 143 7.25 -17.01 -3.83
CA ASN A 143 8.06 -17.59 -4.88
C ASN A 143 8.95 -16.48 -5.48
N PRO A 144 10.17 -16.27 -4.96
CA PRO A 144 11.04 -15.21 -5.41
C PRO A 144 11.33 -15.29 -6.92
N ASN A 145 11.27 -14.13 -7.59
CA ASN A 145 11.61 -14.03 -9.00
C ASN A 145 13.09 -13.59 -9.14
N PRO A 146 13.97 -14.41 -9.74
CA PRO A 146 15.38 -14.08 -9.86
C PRO A 146 15.65 -12.78 -10.65
N LEU A 147 14.76 -12.38 -11.55
CA LEU A 147 14.89 -11.11 -12.29
C LEU A 147 14.45 -9.87 -11.48
N TYR A 148 13.92 -10.07 -10.29
CA TYR A 148 13.45 -9.01 -9.37
C TYR A 148 13.86 -9.33 -7.93
N ALA A 149 15.15 -9.61 -7.72
CA ALA A 149 15.67 -10.10 -6.44
C ALA A 149 15.37 -9.12 -5.28
N SER A 150 15.66 -7.84 -5.45
CA SER A 150 15.42 -6.81 -4.42
C SER A 150 13.92 -6.69 -4.09
N LEU A 151 13.05 -6.66 -5.11
CA LEU A 151 11.60 -6.60 -4.89
C LEU A 151 11.09 -7.86 -4.17
N SER A 152 11.61 -9.05 -4.50
CA SER A 152 11.24 -10.30 -3.83
C SER A 152 11.60 -10.25 -2.35
N ILE A 153 12.79 -9.77 -2.01
CA ILE A 153 13.24 -9.57 -0.62
C ILE A 153 12.32 -8.57 0.08
N GLY A 154 12.06 -7.42 -0.52
CA GLY A 154 11.18 -6.38 0.04
C GLY A 154 9.74 -6.87 0.27
N LYS A 155 9.18 -7.66 -0.66
CA LYS A 155 7.83 -8.23 -0.51
C LYS A 155 7.79 -9.34 0.54
N ALA A 156 8.85 -10.12 0.70
CA ALA A 156 8.95 -11.08 1.81
C ALA A 156 9.05 -10.36 3.16
N ALA A 157 9.82 -9.27 3.24
CA ALA A 157 9.98 -8.47 4.44
C ALA A 157 8.67 -7.78 4.86
N VAL A 158 7.95 -7.12 3.93
CA VAL A 158 6.65 -6.50 4.26
C VAL A 158 5.58 -7.53 4.62
N ARG A 159 5.64 -8.74 4.03
CA ARG A 159 4.78 -9.86 4.42
C ARG A 159 5.02 -10.26 5.88
N SER A 160 6.28 -10.42 6.27
CA SER A 160 6.64 -10.73 7.66
C SER A 160 6.20 -9.63 8.63
N LEU A 161 6.39 -8.35 8.25
CA LEU A 161 5.92 -7.21 9.03
C LEU A 161 4.40 -7.24 9.24
N ALA A 162 3.63 -7.45 8.17
CA ALA A 162 2.17 -7.49 8.23
C ALA A 162 1.66 -8.59 9.15
N LEU A 163 2.24 -9.80 9.07
CA LEU A 163 1.87 -10.91 9.93
C LEU A 163 2.24 -10.65 11.40
N SER A 164 3.42 -10.10 11.68
CA SER A 164 3.82 -9.71 13.03
C SER A 164 2.88 -8.66 13.63
N LEU A 165 2.53 -7.64 12.85
CA LEU A 165 1.56 -6.61 13.28
C LEU A 165 0.16 -7.22 13.53
N ALA A 166 -0.26 -8.18 12.71
CA ALA A 166 -1.56 -8.85 12.90
C ALA A 166 -1.63 -9.60 14.23
N GLU A 167 -0.56 -10.29 14.62
CA GLU A 167 -0.48 -10.98 15.91
C GLU A 167 -0.46 -9.99 17.09
N THR A 168 0.32 -8.91 16.96
CA THR A 168 0.47 -7.92 18.03
C THR A 168 -0.80 -7.08 18.22
N LEU A 169 -1.45 -6.67 17.13
CA LEU A 169 -2.55 -5.69 17.16
C LEU A 169 -3.94 -6.33 17.27
N GLY A 170 -4.08 -7.61 16.90
CA GLY A 170 -5.35 -8.33 17.01
C GLY A 170 -5.97 -8.27 18.41
N PRO A 171 -5.24 -8.51 19.51
CA PRO A 171 -5.75 -8.36 20.88
C PRO A 171 -6.23 -6.93 21.21
N HIS A 172 -5.78 -5.92 20.49
CA HIS A 172 -6.21 -4.53 20.64
C HIS A 172 -7.41 -4.14 19.76
N GLY A 173 -8.02 -5.10 19.04
CA GLY A 173 -9.18 -4.85 18.18
C GLY A 173 -8.85 -4.25 16.81
N ILE A 174 -7.57 -4.24 16.43
CA ILE A 174 -7.11 -3.70 15.15
C ILE A 174 -6.94 -4.86 14.15
N TYR A 175 -7.53 -4.71 12.98
CA TYR A 175 -7.36 -5.67 11.90
C TYR A 175 -6.14 -5.33 11.04
N VAL A 176 -5.31 -6.31 10.78
CA VAL A 176 -4.18 -6.20 9.83
C VAL A 176 -4.32 -7.27 8.77
N GLY A 177 -4.43 -6.84 7.52
CA GLY A 177 -4.56 -7.73 6.37
C GLY A 177 -3.56 -7.42 5.27
N GLN A 178 -3.29 -8.39 4.42
CA GLN A 178 -2.49 -8.19 3.22
C GLN A 178 -3.06 -8.93 2.02
N VAL A 179 -2.87 -8.32 0.84
CA VAL A 179 -3.21 -8.93 -0.45
C VAL A 179 -1.93 -9.19 -1.23
N LEU A 180 -1.63 -10.46 -1.47
CA LEU A 180 -0.49 -10.89 -2.30
C LEU A 180 -0.95 -10.98 -3.75
N ILE A 181 -0.59 -10.02 -4.57
CA ILE A 181 -0.93 -10.00 -6.00
C ILE A 181 0.09 -10.85 -6.75
N ALA A 182 -0.39 -11.93 -7.39
CA ALA A 182 0.52 -12.95 -7.93
C ALA A 182 1.10 -12.59 -9.30
N ASP A 183 0.51 -11.64 -10.04
CA ASP A 183 0.96 -11.27 -11.38
C ASP A 183 0.76 -9.78 -11.66
N HIS A 184 1.00 -9.41 -12.93
CA HIS A 184 0.99 -8.04 -13.39
C HIS A 184 -0.41 -7.42 -13.35
N VAL A 185 -0.54 -6.28 -12.67
CA VAL A 185 -1.78 -5.51 -12.56
C VAL A 185 -2.07 -4.81 -13.89
N GLN A 186 -3.21 -5.15 -14.50
CA GLN A 186 -3.64 -4.60 -15.79
C GLN A 186 -5.17 -4.57 -15.89
N ARG A 187 -5.72 -3.43 -16.32
CA ARG A 187 -7.17 -3.30 -16.58
C ARG A 187 -7.66 -4.30 -17.62
N GLY A 188 -8.89 -4.80 -17.38
CA GLY A 188 -9.55 -5.74 -18.27
C GLY A 188 -9.01 -7.17 -18.21
N THR A 189 -8.14 -7.47 -17.26
CA THR A 189 -7.64 -8.83 -17.01
C THR A 189 -8.17 -9.37 -15.67
N PHE A 190 -7.75 -10.60 -15.32
CA PHE A 190 -8.00 -11.11 -13.97
C PHE A 190 -7.41 -10.16 -12.90
N TYR A 191 -6.23 -9.58 -13.15
CA TYR A 191 -5.53 -8.65 -12.25
C TYR A 191 -5.94 -7.18 -12.45
N ASP A 192 -7.23 -6.96 -12.78
CA ASP A 192 -7.78 -5.60 -12.85
C ASP A 192 -7.73 -4.92 -11.48
N PRO A 193 -7.28 -3.65 -11.39
CA PRO A 193 -7.22 -2.89 -10.14
C PRO A 193 -8.51 -2.85 -9.35
N ASP A 194 -9.66 -2.80 -10.02
CA ASP A 194 -10.95 -2.73 -9.34
C ASP A 194 -11.33 -4.10 -8.75
N ARG A 195 -11.02 -5.21 -9.41
CA ARG A 195 -11.17 -6.57 -8.84
C ARG A 195 -10.25 -6.81 -7.65
N ILE A 196 -9.02 -6.31 -7.71
CA ILE A 196 -8.10 -6.35 -6.57
C ILE A 196 -8.67 -5.53 -5.41
N ALA A 197 -9.21 -4.35 -5.68
CA ALA A 197 -9.84 -3.49 -4.67
C ALA A 197 -11.07 -4.15 -4.00
N ASP A 198 -11.82 -4.98 -4.75
CA ASP A 198 -12.92 -5.76 -4.18
C ASP A 198 -12.44 -6.70 -3.07
N VAL A 199 -11.25 -7.30 -3.21
CA VAL A 199 -10.65 -8.15 -2.17
C VAL A 199 -10.28 -7.34 -0.92
N TYR A 200 -9.73 -6.13 -1.07
CA TYR A 200 -9.48 -5.26 0.09
C TYR A 200 -10.77 -4.92 0.83
N TRP A 201 -11.85 -4.68 0.09
CA TRP A 201 -13.16 -4.42 0.68
C TRP A 201 -13.74 -5.66 1.38
N GLU A 202 -13.62 -6.84 0.76
CA GLU A 202 -14.00 -8.12 1.38
C GLU A 202 -13.26 -8.34 2.69
N LEU A 203 -11.93 -8.18 2.70
CA LEU A 203 -11.12 -8.32 3.89
C LEU A 203 -11.47 -7.27 4.97
N TYR A 204 -11.77 -6.03 4.56
CA TYR A 204 -12.21 -4.97 5.48
C TYR A 204 -13.50 -5.33 6.19
N THR A 205 -14.47 -5.88 5.45
CA THR A 205 -15.81 -6.21 5.97
C THR A 205 -15.83 -7.51 6.78
N ASN A 206 -15.15 -8.54 6.31
CA ASN A 206 -15.21 -9.88 6.90
C ASN A 206 -14.16 -10.11 7.99
N ARG A 207 -12.95 -9.56 7.85
CA ARG A 207 -11.82 -9.69 8.78
C ARG A 207 -11.50 -11.16 9.14
N ASP A 208 -11.74 -12.08 8.22
CA ASP A 208 -11.72 -13.52 8.43
C ASP A 208 -10.34 -14.16 8.23
N ARG A 209 -9.42 -13.44 7.57
CA ARG A 209 -8.06 -13.90 7.27
C ARG A 209 -7.06 -12.76 7.26
N LYS A 210 -5.80 -13.04 7.60
CA LYS A 210 -4.70 -12.06 7.62
C LYS A 210 -4.03 -11.88 6.25
N GLU A 211 -4.19 -12.83 5.36
CA GLU A 211 -3.54 -12.87 4.05
C GLU A 211 -4.49 -13.41 2.98
N TYR A 212 -4.47 -12.78 1.83
CA TYR A 212 -5.19 -13.23 0.63
C TYR A 212 -4.23 -13.31 -0.55
N LEU A 213 -4.07 -14.50 -1.13
CA LEU A 213 -3.32 -14.68 -2.38
C LEU A 213 -4.26 -14.46 -3.56
N PHE A 214 -4.12 -13.30 -4.22
CA PHE A 214 -4.87 -12.95 -5.42
C PHE A 214 -4.20 -13.59 -6.64
N LYS A 215 -4.70 -14.72 -7.06
CA LYS A 215 -4.16 -15.56 -8.13
C LYS A 215 -5.30 -16.18 -8.94
N GLU A 216 -5.10 -16.22 -10.27
CA GLU A 216 -5.91 -16.97 -11.21
C GLU A 216 -5.77 -18.48 -11.05
#